data_e57ef720eec9950fe7ee3d0fd733d51f
#
_entry.id   e57ef720eec9950fe7ee3d0fd733d51f
#
_cell.length_a   1.000
_cell.length_b   1.000
_cell.length_c   1.000
_cell.angle_alpha   90.00
_cell.angle_beta   90.00
_cell.angle_gamma   90.00
#
_symmetry.space_group_name_H-M   'P 1'
#
loop_
_entity.id
_entity.type
_entity.pdbx_description
1 polymer ?
#
loop_
_entity_poly.entity_id
_entity_poly.type
_entity_poly.pdbx_seq_one_letter_code
_entity_poly.pdbx_strand_id
1 'polypeptide(L)'
;MGFVTWATNPWGQSVPIHIAWFLIWVSVIVGLLFLIVHAIWLRYFAKPKEFVSDAPPQVAARIPKHVPRHSLVARMFHWVMAASMLTLLFTAFLPKVGVQFQWVTYHWIAGAVLTVSILFHVMHASFWLDFWSIWPDRTDVEDARRRLLRFFGQSAPPPRKFAKYPLENKLFHGVIILCGLSVIVTGVFMMFRIRTIFFPRNPYLFGDMTWGLMYVLHGLAGVGLIALIMMHVYFGLRPEKLPITKSMIFGWMDRDFYLQEHDPQRWVVETSPSSPPSVSTVTRIEGRGLTDAG
;
A
#
# COMPACT_ATOMS: atom_id res chain seq x y z
N MET A 1 30.89 -8.04 13.49
CA MET A 1 30.73 -7.41 12.15
C MET A 1 29.85 -6.18 12.30
N GLY A 2 30.28 -5.02 11.81
CA GLY A 2 29.48 -3.80 11.85
C GLY A 2 28.40 -3.78 10.74
N PHE A 3 27.31 -3.06 10.97
CA PHE A 3 26.22 -2.90 9.97
C PHE A 3 26.60 -1.93 8.84
N VAL A 4 27.64 -1.12 9.04
CA VAL A 4 28.15 -0.14 8.10
C VAL A 4 29.61 -0.43 7.82
N THR A 5 30.01 -0.36 6.55
CA THR A 5 31.40 -0.43 6.13
C THR A 5 31.98 0.97 6.13
N TRP A 6 33.17 1.11 6.74
CA TRP A 6 33.89 2.37 6.88
C TRP A 6 35.21 2.32 6.10
N ALA A 7 35.66 3.47 5.62
CA ALA A 7 36.96 3.62 5.00
C ALA A 7 37.61 4.94 5.47
N THR A 8 38.93 5.00 5.39
CA THR A 8 39.67 6.23 5.67
C THR A 8 39.84 7.02 4.38
N ASN A 9 39.38 8.28 4.38
CA ASN A 9 39.59 9.17 3.23
C ASN A 9 41.04 9.68 3.17
N PRO A 10 41.46 10.35 2.08
CA PRO A 10 42.83 10.87 1.94
C PRO A 10 43.31 11.83 3.04
N TRP A 11 42.38 12.43 3.78
CA TRP A 11 42.64 13.33 4.90
C TRP A 11 42.68 12.62 6.28
N GLY A 12 42.69 11.28 6.29
CA GLY A 12 42.73 10.49 7.52
C GLY A 12 41.40 10.38 8.29
N GLN A 13 40.30 10.85 7.73
CA GLN A 13 39.00 10.77 8.38
C GLN A 13 38.30 9.42 8.07
N SER A 14 37.76 8.79 9.11
CA SER A 14 36.92 7.61 8.94
C SER A 14 35.52 8.04 8.45
N VAL A 15 35.12 7.56 7.28
CA VAL A 15 33.82 7.87 6.64
C VAL A 15 33.06 6.61 6.30
N PRO A 16 31.73 6.59 6.43
CA PRO A 16 30.93 5.46 6.03
C PRO A 16 30.86 5.41 4.50
N ILE A 17 30.87 4.20 3.92
CA ILE A 17 30.86 4.05 2.45
C ILE A 17 29.63 3.28 1.94
N HIS A 18 29.12 2.33 2.68
CA HIS A 18 27.87 1.61 2.37
C HIS A 18 27.43 0.75 3.57
N ILE A 19 26.23 0.22 3.49
CA ILE A 19 25.77 -0.83 4.42
C ILE A 19 26.56 -2.12 4.20
N ALA A 20 26.66 -2.92 5.25
CA ALA A 20 27.24 -4.25 5.12
C ALA A 20 26.36 -5.13 4.21
N TRP A 21 26.97 -5.74 3.18
CA TRP A 21 26.23 -6.49 2.16
C TRP A 21 25.44 -7.69 2.71
N PHE A 22 25.85 -8.26 3.84
CA PHE A 22 25.10 -9.35 4.47
C PHE A 22 23.67 -8.94 4.86
N LEU A 23 23.39 -7.65 5.11
CA LEU A 23 22.06 -7.16 5.44
C LEU A 23 21.02 -7.45 4.35
N ILE A 24 21.45 -7.47 3.09
CA ILE A 24 20.58 -7.85 1.98
C ILE A 24 20.13 -9.30 2.15
N TRP A 25 21.06 -10.20 2.42
CA TRP A 25 20.76 -11.62 2.65
C TRP A 25 19.91 -11.83 3.91
N VAL A 26 20.22 -11.09 5.00
CA VAL A 26 19.40 -11.12 6.21
C VAL A 26 17.96 -10.71 5.90
N SER A 27 17.75 -9.63 5.15
CA SER A 27 16.40 -9.18 4.77
C SER A 27 15.66 -10.24 3.95
N VAL A 28 16.31 -10.85 2.96
CA VAL A 28 15.72 -11.91 2.13
C VAL A 28 15.40 -13.14 2.99
N ILE A 29 16.35 -13.61 3.79
CA ILE A 29 16.18 -14.82 4.62
C ILE A 29 15.07 -14.61 5.67
N VAL A 30 15.11 -13.50 6.41
CA VAL A 30 14.09 -13.18 7.40
C VAL A 30 12.72 -13.02 6.76
N GLY A 31 12.66 -12.35 5.60
CA GLY A 31 11.44 -12.25 4.80
C GLY A 31 10.90 -13.63 4.43
N LEU A 32 11.72 -14.51 3.84
CA LEU A 32 11.30 -15.87 3.47
C LEU A 32 10.87 -16.70 4.68
N LEU A 33 11.63 -16.64 5.79
CA LEU A 33 11.26 -17.33 7.02
C LEU A 33 9.90 -16.86 7.55
N PHE A 34 9.67 -15.54 7.54
CA PHE A 34 8.36 -15.01 7.92
C PHE A 34 7.25 -15.56 7.04
N LEU A 35 7.42 -15.56 5.70
CA LEU A 35 6.41 -16.07 4.77
C LEU A 35 6.12 -17.56 5.00
N ILE A 36 7.17 -18.37 5.20
CA ILE A 36 7.04 -19.80 5.46
C ILE A 36 6.32 -20.07 6.79
N VAL A 37 6.78 -19.43 7.88
CA VAL A 37 6.17 -19.57 9.21
C VAL A 37 4.71 -19.12 9.20
N HIS A 38 4.43 -18.01 8.57
CA HIS A 38 3.05 -17.50 8.45
C HIS A 38 2.16 -18.43 7.60
N ALA A 39 2.67 -18.98 6.51
CA ALA A 39 1.94 -19.95 5.68
C ALA A 39 1.64 -21.26 6.46
N ILE A 40 2.63 -21.76 7.22
CA ILE A 40 2.46 -22.94 8.10
C ILE A 40 1.42 -22.60 9.18
N TRP A 41 1.52 -21.46 9.83
CA TRP A 41 0.55 -21.04 10.85
C TRP A 41 -0.87 -20.99 10.29
N LEU A 42 -1.05 -20.44 9.11
CA LEU A 42 -2.35 -20.40 8.44
C LEU A 42 -2.90 -21.78 8.12
N ARG A 43 -2.02 -22.69 7.69
CA ARG A 43 -2.44 -24.03 7.27
C ARG A 43 -2.90 -24.90 8.45
N TYR A 44 -2.24 -24.74 9.62
CA TYR A 44 -2.43 -25.67 10.75
C TYR A 44 -3.11 -25.04 11.97
N PHE A 45 -3.03 -23.74 12.15
CA PHE A 45 -3.46 -23.08 13.38
C PHE A 45 -4.55 -22.02 13.16
N ALA A 46 -4.62 -21.41 12.00
CA ALA A 46 -5.63 -20.41 11.73
C ALA A 46 -7.00 -21.08 11.54
N LYS A 47 -7.99 -20.60 12.30
CA LYS A 47 -9.38 -21.01 12.08
C LYS A 47 -9.88 -20.34 10.80
N PRO A 48 -10.66 -21.07 9.95
CA PRO A 48 -11.34 -20.46 8.83
C PRO A 48 -12.21 -19.28 9.34
N LYS A 49 -12.09 -18.14 8.71
CA LYS A 49 -13.06 -17.07 8.95
C LYS A 49 -14.38 -17.50 8.30
N GLU A 50 -15.39 -17.71 9.13
CA GLU A 50 -16.76 -17.79 8.61
C GLU A 50 -17.18 -16.39 8.19
N PHE A 51 -17.49 -16.28 6.94
CA PHE A 51 -17.83 -15.03 6.32
C PHE A 51 -19.34 -14.90 6.24
N VAL A 52 -19.93 -14.43 7.30
CA VAL A 52 -21.35 -14.08 7.33
C VAL A 52 -21.49 -12.57 7.16
N SER A 53 -22.25 -12.17 6.16
CA SER A 53 -22.61 -10.77 6.01
C SER A 53 -23.71 -10.44 7.00
N ASP A 54 -23.41 -9.64 8.03
CA ASP A 54 -24.40 -9.14 9.00
C ASP A 54 -25.17 -7.91 8.48
N ALA A 55 -24.95 -7.52 7.23
CA ALA A 55 -25.60 -6.35 6.68
C ALA A 55 -27.11 -6.61 6.52
N PRO A 56 -27.97 -5.68 6.98
CA PRO A 56 -29.40 -5.79 6.75
C PRO A 56 -29.70 -5.96 5.25
N PRO A 57 -30.67 -6.81 4.87
CA PRO A 57 -31.00 -7.06 3.46
C PRO A 57 -31.27 -5.79 2.65
N GLN A 58 -31.85 -4.77 3.29
CA GLN A 58 -32.13 -3.47 2.70
C GLN A 58 -30.84 -2.69 2.35
N VAL A 59 -29.79 -2.79 3.17
CA VAL A 59 -28.49 -2.20 2.90
C VAL A 59 -27.79 -2.97 1.79
N ALA A 60 -27.79 -4.31 1.87
CA ALA A 60 -27.20 -5.17 0.86
C ALA A 60 -27.82 -4.94 -0.53
N ALA A 61 -29.14 -4.74 -0.60
CA ALA A 61 -29.85 -4.49 -1.87
C ALA A 61 -29.46 -3.17 -2.54
N ARG A 62 -29.01 -2.16 -1.79
CA ARG A 62 -28.59 -0.85 -2.32
C ARG A 62 -27.16 -0.86 -2.85
N ILE A 63 -26.33 -1.81 -2.46
CA ILE A 63 -24.93 -1.89 -2.87
C ILE A 63 -24.84 -2.55 -4.25
N PRO A 64 -24.12 -1.95 -5.23
CA PRO A 64 -23.98 -2.52 -6.56
C PRO A 64 -23.22 -3.86 -6.50
N LYS A 65 -23.48 -4.77 -7.46
CA LYS A 65 -22.78 -6.06 -7.55
C LYS A 65 -21.26 -5.90 -7.64
N HIS A 66 -20.82 -4.88 -8.35
CA HIS A 66 -19.41 -4.49 -8.49
C HIS A 66 -19.19 -3.15 -7.79
N VAL A 67 -18.56 -3.21 -6.61
CA VAL A 67 -18.26 -2.05 -5.77
C VAL A 67 -17.00 -1.37 -6.30
N PRO A 68 -17.05 -0.11 -6.79
CA PRO A 68 -15.88 0.60 -7.28
C PRO A 68 -14.89 0.85 -6.14
N ARG A 69 -13.62 0.52 -6.37
CA ARG A 69 -12.55 0.69 -5.37
C ARG A 69 -11.41 1.59 -5.85
N HIS A 70 -10.93 1.35 -7.06
CA HIS A 70 -9.78 2.07 -7.62
C HIS A 70 -10.10 2.62 -9.01
N SER A 71 -9.87 3.93 -9.21
CA SER A 71 -9.98 4.55 -10.52
C SER A 71 -8.91 4.00 -11.48
N LEU A 72 -9.13 4.18 -12.80
CA LEU A 72 -8.13 3.79 -13.80
C LEU A 72 -6.78 4.46 -13.53
N VAL A 73 -6.79 5.77 -13.20
CA VAL A 73 -5.59 6.54 -12.89
C VAL A 73 -4.85 5.94 -11.70
N ALA A 74 -5.55 5.60 -10.62
CA ALA A 74 -4.96 4.97 -9.43
C ALA A 74 -4.30 3.62 -9.76
N ARG A 75 -4.88 2.82 -10.66
CA ARG A 75 -4.33 1.54 -11.10
C ARG A 75 -3.10 1.74 -11.98
N MET A 76 -3.15 2.67 -12.92
CA MET A 76 -2.03 2.94 -13.84
C MET A 76 -0.78 3.38 -13.09
N PHE A 77 -0.87 4.36 -12.20
CA PHE A 77 0.32 4.77 -11.46
C PHE A 77 0.83 3.68 -10.51
N HIS A 78 -0.06 2.87 -9.92
CA HIS A 78 0.37 1.74 -9.08
C HIS A 78 1.27 0.77 -9.89
N TRP A 79 0.85 0.38 -11.09
CA TRP A 79 1.62 -0.54 -11.92
C TRP A 79 2.92 0.09 -12.45
N VAL A 80 2.93 1.38 -12.76
CA VAL A 80 4.16 2.11 -13.12
C VAL A 80 5.13 2.13 -11.94
N MET A 81 4.65 2.45 -10.73
CA MET A 81 5.49 2.40 -9.52
C MET A 81 6.00 0.99 -9.25
N ALA A 82 5.15 -0.04 -9.39
CA ALA A 82 5.54 -1.43 -9.18
C ALA A 82 6.63 -1.88 -10.16
N ALA A 83 6.47 -1.58 -11.45
CA ALA A 83 7.49 -1.89 -12.46
C ALA A 83 8.81 -1.15 -12.18
N SER A 84 8.74 0.14 -11.85
CA SER A 84 9.93 0.93 -11.50
C SER A 84 10.63 0.38 -10.26
N MET A 85 9.88 0.05 -9.21
CA MET A 85 10.43 -0.51 -7.98
C MET A 85 11.08 -1.87 -8.19
N LEU A 86 10.46 -2.77 -8.95
CA LEU A 86 11.06 -4.06 -9.29
C LEU A 86 12.34 -3.87 -10.10
N THR A 87 12.36 -2.96 -11.07
CA THR A 87 13.57 -2.61 -11.83
C THR A 87 14.68 -2.10 -10.90
N LEU A 88 14.35 -1.22 -9.95
CA LEU A 88 15.29 -0.71 -8.96
C LEU A 88 15.87 -1.83 -8.09
N LEU A 89 15.06 -2.74 -7.60
CA LEU A 89 15.52 -3.90 -6.81
C LEU A 89 16.40 -4.82 -7.65
N PHE A 90 16.00 -5.17 -8.87
CA PHE A 90 16.82 -6.02 -9.75
C PHE A 90 18.16 -5.37 -10.08
N THR A 91 18.17 -4.09 -10.43
CA THR A 91 19.40 -3.37 -10.74
C THR A 91 20.31 -3.16 -9.53
N ALA A 92 19.75 -3.09 -8.32
CA ALA A 92 20.55 -3.03 -7.09
C ALA A 92 21.10 -4.40 -6.68
N PHE A 93 20.37 -5.48 -6.93
CA PHE A 93 20.66 -6.81 -6.39
C PHE A 93 21.47 -7.69 -7.38
N LEU A 94 21.11 -7.73 -8.68
CA LEU A 94 21.75 -8.61 -9.66
C LEU A 94 23.27 -8.39 -9.77
N PRO A 95 23.81 -7.16 -9.72
CA PRO A 95 25.26 -6.97 -9.72
C PRO A 95 25.97 -7.58 -8.51
N LYS A 96 25.27 -7.73 -7.37
CA LYS A 96 25.83 -8.33 -6.14
C LYS A 96 25.93 -9.84 -6.22
N VAL A 97 25.16 -10.47 -7.10
CA VAL A 97 25.25 -11.91 -7.40
C VAL A 97 26.07 -12.19 -8.66
N GLY A 98 26.81 -11.19 -9.18
CA GLY A 98 27.76 -11.35 -10.28
C GLY A 98 27.22 -11.09 -11.69
N VAL A 99 25.95 -10.69 -11.84
CA VAL A 99 25.36 -10.37 -13.16
C VAL A 99 25.85 -9.01 -13.62
N GLN A 100 26.56 -8.95 -14.74
CA GLN A 100 27.17 -7.74 -15.29
C GLN A 100 26.30 -7.14 -16.40
N PHE A 101 25.88 -5.88 -16.23
CA PHE A 101 25.13 -5.09 -17.22
C PHE A 101 25.20 -3.60 -16.84
N GLN A 102 24.64 -2.72 -17.63
CA GLN A 102 24.63 -1.27 -17.38
C GLN A 102 23.64 -0.88 -16.27
N TRP A 103 23.75 -1.55 -15.11
CA TRP A 103 22.80 -1.43 -14.00
C TRP A 103 22.63 0.00 -13.49
N VAL A 104 23.67 0.81 -13.47
CA VAL A 104 23.60 2.22 -13.02
C VAL A 104 22.62 3.02 -13.88
N THR A 105 22.69 2.84 -15.22
CA THR A 105 21.81 3.54 -16.16
C THR A 105 20.36 3.16 -15.95
N TYR A 106 20.07 1.87 -15.90
CA TYR A 106 18.70 1.40 -15.66
C TYR A 106 18.19 1.80 -14.26
N HIS A 107 19.07 1.79 -13.25
CA HIS A 107 18.71 2.15 -11.88
C HIS A 107 18.27 3.62 -11.78
N TRP A 108 19.07 4.57 -12.27
CA TRP A 108 18.69 5.97 -12.16
C TRP A 108 17.50 6.34 -13.05
N ILE A 109 17.33 5.70 -14.23
CA ILE A 109 16.14 5.91 -15.08
C ILE A 109 14.88 5.44 -14.34
N ALA A 110 14.89 4.22 -13.80
CA ALA A 110 13.77 3.69 -13.02
C ALA A 110 13.50 4.54 -11.77
N GLY A 111 14.57 5.05 -11.12
CA GLY A 111 14.46 5.98 -9.99
C GLY A 111 13.78 7.30 -10.36
N ALA A 112 14.11 7.86 -11.52
CA ALA A 112 13.44 9.06 -12.03
C ALA A 112 11.94 8.80 -12.32
N VAL A 113 11.62 7.69 -12.97
CA VAL A 113 10.23 7.30 -13.24
C VAL A 113 9.46 7.09 -11.93
N LEU A 114 10.05 6.41 -10.94
CA LEU A 114 9.46 6.22 -9.64
C LEU A 114 9.19 7.56 -8.94
N THR A 115 10.17 8.47 -8.95
CA THR A 115 10.06 9.79 -8.35
C THR A 115 8.91 10.59 -8.96
N VAL A 116 8.84 10.67 -10.29
CA VAL A 116 7.74 11.35 -10.98
C VAL A 116 6.39 10.70 -10.67
N SER A 117 6.33 9.36 -10.64
CA SER A 117 5.09 8.64 -10.31
C SER A 117 4.63 8.92 -8.88
N ILE A 118 5.55 9.01 -7.91
CA ILE A 118 5.20 9.33 -6.52
C ILE A 118 4.76 10.78 -6.37
N LEU A 119 5.41 11.73 -7.03
CA LEU A 119 4.96 13.12 -7.03
C LEU A 119 3.55 13.24 -7.62
N PHE A 120 3.30 12.56 -8.73
CA PHE A 120 1.96 12.48 -9.31
C PHE A 120 0.97 11.83 -8.34
N HIS A 121 1.35 10.73 -7.67
CA HIS A 121 0.49 10.07 -6.70
C HIS A 121 0.12 11.00 -5.53
N VAL A 122 1.08 11.74 -4.98
CA VAL A 122 0.83 12.68 -3.89
C VAL A 122 -0.17 13.75 -4.34
N MET A 123 0.03 14.34 -5.52
CA MET A 123 -0.91 15.32 -6.10
C MET A 123 -2.29 14.70 -6.31
N HIS A 124 -2.36 13.53 -6.96
CA HIS A 124 -3.63 12.86 -7.24
C HIS A 124 -4.36 12.47 -5.95
N ALA A 125 -3.64 11.99 -4.93
CA ALA A 125 -4.23 11.64 -3.66
C ALA A 125 -4.77 12.86 -2.90
N SER A 126 -4.06 14.00 -2.97
CA SER A 126 -4.44 15.21 -2.26
C SER A 126 -5.66 15.93 -2.87
N PHE A 127 -5.86 15.81 -4.19
CA PHE A 127 -6.91 16.59 -4.87
C PHE A 127 -8.10 15.74 -5.35
N TRP A 128 -7.93 14.43 -5.59
CA TRP A 128 -8.95 13.58 -6.20
C TRP A 128 -9.30 12.32 -5.41
N LEU A 129 -8.55 12.00 -4.35
CA LEU A 129 -8.86 10.86 -3.49
C LEU A 129 -9.19 11.33 -2.08
N ASP A 130 -9.78 10.43 -1.29
CA ASP A 130 -9.91 10.64 0.15
C ASP A 130 -8.55 10.45 0.82
N PHE A 131 -7.77 11.53 0.86
CA PHE A 131 -6.41 11.55 1.39
C PHE A 131 -6.31 11.06 2.84
N TRP A 132 -7.34 11.35 3.65
CA TRP A 132 -7.32 10.99 5.07
C TRP A 132 -7.64 9.52 5.33
N SER A 133 -8.25 8.83 4.37
CA SER A 133 -8.65 7.42 4.54
C SER A 133 -7.49 6.45 4.75
N ILE A 134 -6.27 6.81 4.30
CA ILE A 134 -5.07 5.98 4.44
C ILE A 134 -4.31 6.22 5.76
N TRP A 135 -4.66 7.27 6.52
CA TRP A 135 -4.02 7.55 7.80
C TRP A 135 -4.74 6.83 8.94
N PRO A 136 -3.99 6.29 9.94
CA PRO A 136 -4.59 5.69 11.12
C PRO A 136 -5.46 6.70 11.89
N ASP A 137 -6.65 6.29 12.28
CA ASP A 137 -7.56 7.06 13.10
C ASP A 137 -7.75 6.44 14.50
N ARG A 138 -8.46 7.14 15.38
CA ARG A 138 -8.72 6.65 16.75
C ARG A 138 -9.49 5.33 16.76
N THR A 139 -10.36 5.11 15.79
CA THR A 139 -11.17 3.89 15.72
C THR A 139 -10.34 2.69 15.32
N ASP A 140 -9.31 2.88 14.48
CA ASP A 140 -8.36 1.84 14.12
C ASP A 140 -7.55 1.37 15.32
N VAL A 141 -7.08 2.33 16.15
CA VAL A 141 -6.32 2.03 17.38
C VAL A 141 -7.19 1.27 18.38
N GLU A 142 -8.44 1.70 18.55
CA GLU A 142 -9.40 1.02 19.42
C GLU A 142 -9.68 -0.41 18.95
N ASP A 143 -9.91 -0.62 17.65
CA ASP A 143 -10.17 -1.94 17.07
C ASP A 143 -8.92 -2.84 17.18
N ALA A 144 -7.72 -2.30 17.01
CA ALA A 144 -6.48 -3.02 17.26
C ALA A 144 -6.34 -3.45 18.71
N ARG A 145 -6.63 -2.54 19.66
CA ARG A 145 -6.65 -2.86 21.10
C ARG A 145 -7.63 -3.97 21.42
N ARG A 146 -8.87 -3.93 20.88
CA ARG A 146 -9.89 -4.98 21.07
C ARG A 146 -9.38 -6.34 20.57
N ARG A 147 -8.76 -6.39 19.38
CA ARG A 147 -8.15 -7.62 18.83
C ARG A 147 -7.06 -8.16 19.73
N LEU A 148 -6.17 -7.28 20.22
CA LEU A 148 -5.06 -7.67 21.09
C LEU A 148 -5.57 -8.23 22.43
N LEU A 149 -6.54 -7.58 23.07
CA LEU A 149 -7.15 -8.05 24.32
C LEU A 149 -7.77 -9.44 24.13
N ARG A 150 -8.52 -9.64 23.05
CA ARG A 150 -9.13 -10.95 22.74
C ARG A 150 -8.07 -12.02 22.42
N PHE A 151 -6.98 -11.65 21.76
CA PHE A 151 -5.87 -12.57 21.51
C PHE A 151 -5.25 -13.10 22.81
N PHE A 152 -5.15 -12.26 23.84
CA PHE A 152 -4.70 -12.66 25.17
C PHE A 152 -5.81 -13.25 26.06
N GLY A 153 -6.94 -13.63 25.49
CA GLY A 153 -8.06 -14.28 26.23
C GLY A 153 -8.86 -13.33 27.11
N GLN A 154 -8.64 -12.02 27.03
CA GLN A 154 -9.41 -11.04 27.80
C GLN A 154 -10.77 -10.77 27.15
N SER A 155 -11.80 -10.52 27.99
CA SER A 155 -13.12 -10.13 27.51
C SER A 155 -13.06 -8.73 26.92
N ALA A 156 -13.34 -8.63 25.61
CA ALA A 156 -13.44 -7.35 24.91
C ALA A 156 -14.51 -7.45 23.81
N PRO A 157 -15.20 -6.35 23.49
CA PRO A 157 -16.15 -6.32 22.36
C PRO A 157 -15.46 -6.77 21.06
N PRO A 158 -16.19 -7.40 20.12
CA PRO A 158 -15.63 -7.76 18.82
C PRO A 158 -15.15 -6.49 18.09
N PRO A 159 -14.05 -6.59 17.31
CA PRO A 159 -13.62 -5.49 16.47
C PRO A 159 -14.67 -5.22 15.39
N ARG A 160 -14.81 -3.95 15.02
CA ARG A 160 -15.73 -3.52 13.95
C ARG A 160 -15.19 -3.97 12.58
N LYS A 161 -16.07 -4.01 11.58
CA LYS A 161 -15.69 -4.16 10.18
C LYS A 161 -14.83 -2.96 9.74
N PHE A 162 -13.98 -3.19 8.74
CA PHE A 162 -13.04 -2.17 8.29
C PHE A 162 -13.73 -1.00 7.57
N ALA A 163 -13.12 0.16 7.66
CA ALA A 163 -13.30 1.23 6.68
C ALA A 163 -12.70 0.79 5.32
N LYS A 164 -12.47 1.71 4.39
CA LYS A 164 -11.88 1.39 3.08
C LYS A 164 -10.54 0.66 3.19
N TYR A 165 -9.71 1.04 4.16
CA TYR A 165 -8.41 0.45 4.43
C TYR A 165 -8.31 -0.04 5.87
N PRO A 166 -7.96 -1.31 6.12
CA PRO A 166 -7.67 -1.81 7.46
C PRO A 166 -6.37 -1.20 8.00
N LEU A 167 -6.21 -1.19 9.33
CA LEU A 167 -5.06 -0.58 10.00
C LEU A 167 -3.73 -1.14 9.50
N GLU A 168 -3.65 -2.44 9.22
CA GLU A 168 -2.46 -3.09 8.72
C GLU A 168 -1.98 -2.47 7.39
N ASN A 169 -2.92 -2.15 6.50
CA ASN A 169 -2.62 -1.49 5.23
C ASN A 169 -2.16 -0.04 5.44
N LYS A 170 -2.75 0.67 6.40
CA LYS A 170 -2.37 2.05 6.75
C LYS A 170 -0.95 2.09 7.32
N LEU A 171 -0.62 1.19 8.25
CA LEU A 171 0.74 1.08 8.80
C LEU A 171 1.77 0.67 7.75
N PHE A 172 1.44 -0.32 6.93
CA PHE A 172 2.30 -0.76 5.83
C PHE A 172 2.59 0.41 4.87
N HIS A 173 1.57 1.19 4.50
CA HIS A 173 1.73 2.37 3.66
C HIS A 173 2.64 3.43 4.32
N GLY A 174 2.51 3.65 5.62
CA GLY A 174 3.40 4.56 6.37
C GLY A 174 4.87 4.14 6.29
N VAL A 175 5.17 2.84 6.44
CA VAL A 175 6.53 2.32 6.32
C VAL A 175 7.05 2.43 4.88
N ILE A 176 6.20 2.16 3.88
CA ILE A 176 6.54 2.36 2.46
C ILE A 176 6.86 3.82 2.16
N ILE A 177 6.10 4.78 2.72
CA ILE A 177 6.40 6.22 2.57
C ILE A 177 7.79 6.53 3.15
N LEU A 178 8.09 6.05 4.36
CA LEU A 178 9.37 6.32 5.01
C LEU A 178 10.55 5.78 4.19
N CYS A 179 10.50 4.52 3.79
CA CYS A 179 11.56 3.89 2.99
C CYS A 179 11.62 4.51 1.57
N GLY A 180 10.47 4.71 0.93
CA GLY A 180 10.37 5.28 -0.40
C GLY A 180 10.90 6.71 -0.46
N LEU A 181 10.52 7.55 0.48
CA LEU A 181 11.03 8.92 0.57
C LEU A 181 12.54 8.94 0.82
N SER A 182 13.03 8.05 1.68
CA SER A 182 14.48 7.91 1.94
C SER A 182 15.26 7.55 0.68
N VAL A 183 14.82 6.55 -0.10
CA VAL A 183 15.53 6.18 -1.36
C VAL A 183 15.41 7.26 -2.43
N ILE A 184 14.28 7.98 -2.50
CA ILE A 184 14.10 9.06 -3.48
C ILE A 184 15.02 10.22 -3.16
N VAL A 185 14.97 10.74 -1.93
CA VAL A 185 15.78 11.91 -1.54
C VAL A 185 17.27 11.59 -1.69
N THR A 186 17.73 10.48 -1.13
CA THR A 186 19.14 10.09 -1.25
C THR A 186 19.52 9.77 -2.69
N GLY A 187 18.66 9.10 -3.45
CA GLY A 187 18.89 8.73 -4.85
C GLY A 187 19.01 9.95 -5.76
N VAL A 188 18.16 10.96 -5.61
CA VAL A 188 18.25 12.23 -6.36
C VAL A 188 19.58 12.92 -6.09
N PHE A 189 20.01 13.01 -4.83
CA PHE A 189 21.33 13.57 -4.54
C PHE A 189 22.46 12.70 -5.10
N MET A 190 22.37 11.38 -5.01
CA MET A 190 23.39 10.47 -5.57
C MET A 190 23.53 10.60 -7.09
N MET A 191 22.51 11.08 -7.82
CA MET A 191 22.60 11.36 -9.25
C MET A 191 23.69 12.43 -9.59
N PHE A 192 24.03 13.32 -8.66
CA PHE A 192 25.15 14.27 -8.85
C PHE A 192 26.53 13.58 -8.84
N ARG A 193 26.65 12.34 -8.38
CA ARG A 193 27.89 11.56 -8.45
C ARG A 193 28.15 10.94 -9.82
N ILE A 194 27.14 10.91 -10.68
CA ILE A 194 27.20 10.36 -12.04
C ILE A 194 26.81 11.43 -13.05
N ARG A 195 27.14 11.23 -14.32
CA ARG A 195 26.64 12.09 -15.39
C ARG A 195 25.27 11.58 -15.85
N THR A 196 24.23 12.42 -15.76
CA THR A 196 22.89 12.12 -16.25
C THR A 196 22.44 13.22 -17.21
N ILE A 197 21.27 13.04 -17.83
CA ILE A 197 20.64 14.10 -18.65
C ILE A 197 20.12 15.27 -17.82
N PHE A 198 19.90 15.06 -16.52
CA PHE A 198 19.33 16.08 -15.62
C PHE A 198 20.42 16.89 -14.92
N PHE A 199 21.54 16.26 -14.57
CA PHE A 199 22.60 16.87 -13.77
C PHE A 199 23.98 16.59 -14.35
N PRO A 200 24.86 17.61 -14.42
CA PRO A 200 26.27 17.39 -14.62
C PRO A 200 26.89 16.67 -13.42
N ARG A 201 27.92 15.89 -13.63
CA ARG A 201 28.64 15.24 -12.52
C ARG A 201 29.30 16.29 -11.63
N ASN A 202 28.94 16.31 -10.35
CA ASN A 202 29.56 17.13 -9.32
C ASN A 202 29.80 16.32 -8.03
N PRO A 203 30.89 15.55 -7.93
CA PRO A 203 31.19 14.74 -6.74
C PRO A 203 31.55 15.58 -5.51
N TYR A 204 31.83 16.88 -5.67
CA TYR A 204 32.21 17.79 -4.59
C TYR A 204 31.05 18.60 -4.02
N LEU A 205 29.81 18.30 -4.42
CA LEU A 205 28.59 18.97 -3.90
C LEU A 205 28.48 18.85 -2.37
N PHE A 206 28.89 17.70 -1.83
CA PHE A 206 28.91 17.42 -0.39
C PHE A 206 30.27 16.81 -0.01
N GLY A 207 30.61 16.91 1.29
CA GLY A 207 31.78 16.24 1.86
C GLY A 207 31.58 14.72 1.95
N ASP A 208 32.68 13.98 2.14
CA ASP A 208 32.73 12.52 2.12
C ASP A 208 31.80 11.89 3.19
N MET A 209 31.72 12.48 4.39
CA MET A 209 30.83 12.01 5.45
C MET A 209 29.36 12.08 5.00
N THR A 210 28.92 13.17 4.41
CA THR A 210 27.54 13.35 3.92
C THR A 210 27.23 12.38 2.80
N TRP A 211 28.14 12.20 1.83
CA TRP A 211 27.97 11.20 0.79
C TRP A 211 27.85 9.79 1.35
N GLY A 212 28.72 9.45 2.30
CA GLY A 212 28.69 8.16 2.96
C GLY A 212 27.37 7.90 3.69
N LEU A 213 26.85 8.89 4.43
CA LEU A 213 25.53 8.79 5.06
C LEU A 213 24.41 8.58 4.05
N MET A 214 24.44 9.28 2.91
CA MET A 214 23.45 9.08 1.84
C MET A 214 23.48 7.64 1.29
N TYR A 215 24.66 7.08 1.06
CA TYR A 215 24.80 5.69 0.61
C TYR A 215 24.28 4.70 1.65
N VAL A 216 24.57 4.93 2.92
CA VAL A 216 24.09 4.07 4.01
C VAL A 216 22.57 4.15 4.14
N LEU A 217 21.99 5.35 4.14
CA LEU A 217 20.52 5.54 4.25
C LEU A 217 19.81 4.95 3.03
N HIS A 218 20.32 5.19 1.83
CA HIS A 218 19.77 4.61 0.59
C HIS A 218 19.80 3.08 0.64
N GLY A 219 20.93 2.50 1.01
CA GLY A 219 21.07 1.06 1.13
C GLY A 219 20.18 0.45 2.22
N LEU A 220 20.09 1.09 3.38
CA LEU A 220 19.26 0.61 4.49
C LEU A 220 17.77 0.64 4.13
N ALA A 221 17.32 1.74 3.52
CA ALA A 221 15.95 1.84 3.03
C ALA A 221 15.66 0.83 1.90
N GLY A 222 16.63 0.59 1.01
CA GLY A 222 16.56 -0.45 -0.03
C GLY A 222 16.39 -1.86 0.56
N VAL A 223 17.16 -2.19 1.61
CA VAL A 223 17.02 -3.46 2.35
C VAL A 223 15.63 -3.58 2.98
N GLY A 224 15.12 -2.51 3.57
CA GLY A 224 13.75 -2.46 4.09
C GLY A 224 12.70 -2.70 3.00
N LEU A 225 12.88 -2.09 1.83
CA LEU A 225 11.97 -2.27 0.68
C LEU A 225 11.96 -3.71 0.15
N ILE A 226 13.07 -4.44 0.18
CA ILE A 226 13.09 -5.87 -0.19
C ILE A 226 12.08 -6.65 0.66
N ALA A 227 12.18 -6.56 1.99
CA ALA A 227 11.29 -7.26 2.89
C ALA A 227 9.82 -6.82 2.73
N LEU A 228 9.59 -5.51 2.60
CA LEU A 228 8.25 -4.95 2.42
C LEU A 228 7.59 -5.44 1.13
N ILE A 229 8.31 -5.48 0.01
CA ILE A 229 7.77 -5.94 -1.27
C ILE A 229 7.51 -7.45 -1.24
N MET A 230 8.40 -8.24 -0.62
CA MET A 230 8.15 -9.67 -0.43
C MET A 230 6.85 -9.91 0.34
N MET A 231 6.63 -9.18 1.45
CA MET A 231 5.38 -9.26 2.21
C MET A 231 4.18 -8.77 1.40
N HIS A 232 4.31 -7.64 0.69
CA HIS A 232 3.24 -7.08 -0.13
C HIS A 232 2.75 -8.07 -1.19
N VAL A 233 3.67 -8.67 -1.94
CA VAL A 233 3.34 -9.67 -2.97
C VAL A 233 2.72 -10.90 -2.33
N TYR A 234 3.28 -11.41 -1.25
CA TYR A 234 2.75 -12.57 -0.54
C TYR A 234 1.31 -12.34 -0.07
N PHE A 235 1.05 -11.25 0.66
CA PHE A 235 -0.30 -10.97 1.13
C PHE A 235 -1.28 -10.69 -0.01
N GLY A 236 -0.83 -10.07 -1.10
CA GLY A 236 -1.64 -9.86 -2.30
C GLY A 236 -2.03 -11.14 -3.04
N LEU A 237 -1.20 -12.18 -2.98
CA LEU A 237 -1.46 -13.46 -3.64
C LEU A 237 -2.29 -14.44 -2.78
N ARG A 238 -2.54 -14.12 -1.52
CA ARG A 238 -3.33 -14.98 -0.65
C ARG A 238 -4.79 -15.08 -1.12
N PRO A 239 -5.40 -16.28 -1.10
CA PRO A 239 -6.77 -16.50 -1.57
C PRO A 239 -7.78 -15.53 -0.95
N GLU A 240 -7.67 -15.26 0.35
CA GLU A 240 -8.60 -14.38 1.08
C GLU A 240 -8.44 -12.89 0.71
N LYS A 241 -7.31 -12.52 0.12
CA LYS A 241 -7.01 -11.14 -0.30
C LYS A 241 -7.09 -10.95 -1.82
N LEU A 242 -7.28 -12.03 -2.59
CA LEU A 242 -7.42 -11.96 -4.05
C LEU A 242 -8.50 -10.97 -4.53
N PRO A 243 -9.68 -10.81 -3.88
CA PRO A 243 -10.65 -9.80 -4.30
C PRO A 243 -10.07 -8.37 -4.24
N ILE A 244 -9.20 -8.08 -3.26
CA ILE A 244 -8.50 -6.80 -3.15
C ILE A 244 -7.50 -6.64 -4.31
N THR A 245 -6.69 -7.67 -4.57
CA THR A 245 -5.71 -7.66 -5.67
C THR A 245 -6.38 -7.53 -7.03
N LYS A 246 -7.47 -8.27 -7.26
CA LYS A 246 -8.29 -8.12 -8.48
C LYS A 246 -8.81 -6.70 -8.64
N SER A 247 -9.12 -5.98 -7.55
CA SER A 247 -9.56 -4.59 -7.64
C SER A 247 -8.47 -3.64 -8.15
N MET A 248 -7.17 -4.00 -8.00
CA MET A 248 -6.05 -3.27 -8.62
C MET A 248 -5.91 -3.54 -10.12
N ILE A 249 -6.57 -4.58 -10.65
CA ILE A 249 -6.60 -4.90 -12.09
C ILE A 249 -7.89 -4.36 -12.71
N PHE A 250 -9.04 -4.65 -12.13
CA PHE A 250 -10.37 -4.36 -12.70
C PHE A 250 -10.98 -3.06 -12.18
N GLY A 251 -10.54 -2.53 -11.03
CA GLY A 251 -11.03 -1.30 -10.43
C GLY A 251 -12.18 -1.50 -9.44
N TRP A 252 -12.73 -2.70 -9.31
CA TRP A 252 -13.88 -3.02 -8.48
C TRP A 252 -13.68 -4.31 -7.70
N MET A 253 -14.50 -4.53 -6.68
CA MET A 253 -14.59 -5.77 -5.92
C MET A 253 -16.05 -6.24 -5.83
N ASP A 254 -16.25 -7.53 -5.52
CA ASP A 254 -17.58 -8.09 -5.38
C ASP A 254 -18.29 -7.54 -4.14
N ARG A 255 -19.61 -7.30 -4.25
CA ARG A 255 -20.47 -6.82 -3.15
C ARG A 255 -20.38 -7.71 -1.92
N ASP A 256 -20.38 -9.03 -2.09
CA ASP A 256 -20.38 -9.97 -0.96
C ASP A 256 -19.09 -9.84 -0.15
N PHE A 257 -17.95 -9.71 -0.81
CA PHE A 257 -16.67 -9.43 -0.16
C PHE A 257 -16.67 -8.07 0.54
N TYR A 258 -17.23 -7.03 -0.11
CA TYR A 258 -17.36 -5.71 0.50
C TYR A 258 -18.18 -5.76 1.79
N LEU A 259 -19.38 -6.35 1.75
CA LEU A 259 -20.27 -6.45 2.91
C LEU A 259 -19.69 -7.30 4.04
N GLN A 260 -18.82 -8.23 3.69
CA GLN A 260 -18.15 -9.11 4.61
C GLN A 260 -17.04 -8.43 5.42
N GLU A 261 -16.14 -7.71 4.74
CA GLU A 261 -14.92 -7.15 5.33
C GLU A 261 -15.08 -5.67 5.71
N HIS A 262 -15.99 -4.94 5.05
CA HIS A 262 -16.13 -3.49 5.20
C HIS A 262 -17.47 -3.10 5.82
N ASP A 263 -17.44 -1.98 6.56
CA ASP A 263 -18.63 -1.37 7.14
C ASP A 263 -19.19 -0.31 6.17
N PRO A 264 -20.42 -0.48 5.65
CA PRO A 264 -21.04 0.50 4.75
C PRO A 264 -21.19 1.90 5.35
N GLN A 265 -21.19 2.04 6.68
CA GLN A 265 -21.23 3.35 7.35
C GLN A 265 -19.85 4.01 7.39
N ARG A 266 -18.77 3.22 7.41
CA ARG A 266 -17.38 3.71 7.45
C ARG A 266 -16.75 3.85 6.07
N TRP A 267 -17.28 3.15 5.09
CA TRP A 267 -16.91 3.30 3.67
C TRP A 267 -18.19 3.31 2.84
N VAL A 268 -18.74 4.52 2.66
CA VAL A 268 -19.93 4.74 1.85
C VAL A 268 -19.54 4.59 0.37
N VAL A 269 -20.28 3.74 -0.34
CA VAL A 269 -20.19 3.61 -1.79
C VAL A 269 -21.33 4.41 -2.40
N GLU A 270 -21.04 5.34 -3.29
CA GLU A 270 -22.06 6.05 -4.05
C GLU A 270 -22.86 5.02 -4.86
N THR A 271 -24.10 4.85 -4.49
CA THR A 271 -25.05 4.10 -5.29
C THR A 271 -25.40 4.93 -6.52
N SER A 272 -25.25 4.40 -7.73
CA SER A 272 -25.88 5.03 -8.89
C SER A 272 -27.35 5.31 -8.53
N PRO A 273 -27.88 6.52 -8.82
CA PRO A 273 -29.25 6.81 -8.52
C PRO A 273 -30.12 5.72 -9.18
N SER A 274 -30.69 4.84 -8.34
CA SER A 274 -31.71 3.92 -8.77
C SER A 274 -32.77 4.78 -9.46
N SER A 275 -33.24 4.37 -10.62
CA SER A 275 -34.37 4.96 -11.36
C SER A 275 -35.41 5.50 -10.37
N PRO A 276 -35.93 6.73 -10.54
CA PRO A 276 -36.88 7.30 -9.62
C PRO A 276 -37.98 6.26 -9.35
N PRO A 277 -38.48 6.15 -8.11
CA PRO A 277 -39.55 5.23 -7.81
C PRO A 277 -40.66 5.52 -8.82
N SER A 278 -41.08 4.49 -9.55
CA SER A 278 -42.23 4.56 -10.41
C SER A 278 -43.40 5.12 -9.55
N VAL A 279 -43.82 6.33 -9.87
CA VAL A 279 -44.96 6.95 -9.27
C VAL A 279 -46.11 6.00 -9.53
N SER A 280 -46.44 5.20 -8.54
CA SER A 280 -47.71 4.46 -8.54
C SER A 280 -48.80 5.50 -8.63
N THR A 281 -49.44 5.54 -9.78
CA THR A 281 -50.61 6.36 -10.06
C THR A 281 -51.64 6.07 -8.98
N VAL A 282 -51.72 6.96 -8.01
CA VAL A 282 -52.84 6.96 -7.04
C VAL A 282 -54.06 7.31 -7.85
N THR A 283 -54.82 6.29 -8.20
CA THR A 283 -56.14 6.43 -8.80
C THR A 283 -57.01 7.18 -7.77
N ARG A 284 -57.23 8.45 -8.03
CA ARG A 284 -58.14 9.30 -7.29
C ARG A 284 -59.52 8.77 -7.54
N ILE A 285 -60.09 8.05 -6.58
CA ILE A 285 -61.51 7.70 -6.57
C ILE A 285 -62.25 9.00 -6.26
N GLU A 286 -62.76 9.64 -7.28
CA GLU A 286 -63.77 10.70 -7.13
C GLU A 286 -65.04 10.10 -6.56
N GLY A 287 -65.27 10.34 -5.28
CA GLY A 287 -66.55 10.08 -4.65
C GLY A 287 -67.61 11.02 -5.21
N ARG A 288 -68.53 10.48 -6.01
CA ARG A 288 -69.79 11.16 -6.35
C ARG A 288 -70.57 11.41 -5.07
N GLY A 289 -70.66 12.66 -4.68
CA GLY A 289 -71.66 13.12 -3.71
C GLY A 289 -73.05 13.09 -4.31
N LEU A 290 -73.86 12.30 -3.75
CA LEU A 290 -75.33 12.40 -3.93
C LEU A 290 -75.80 13.58 -3.08
N THR A 291 -76.27 14.62 -3.73
CA THR A 291 -77.18 15.58 -3.13
C THR A 291 -78.58 15.11 -3.41
N ASP A 292 -79.33 14.83 -2.38
CA ASP A 292 -80.76 14.85 -2.45
C ASP A 292 -81.32 15.66 -1.26
N ALA A 293 -81.97 16.69 -1.66
CA ALA A 293 -83.34 17.10 -1.36
C ALA A 293 -83.72 17.41 0.12
N GLY A 294 -84.14 18.60 0.31
CA GLY A 294 -84.92 19.06 1.43
C GLY A 294 -84.98 20.55 1.46
#